data_a1852624640c2f987d0f054dfe7b2d12
#
_entry.id   a1852624640c2f987d0f054dfe7b2d12
#
_cell.length_a   1.000
_cell.length_b   1.000
_cell.length_c   1.000
_cell.angle_alpha   90.00
_cell.angle_beta   90.00
_cell.angle_gamma   90.00
#
_symmetry.space_group_name_H-M   'P 1'
#
loop_
_entity.id
_entity.type
_entity.pdbx_description
1 polymer ?
#
loop_
_entity_poly.entity_id
_entity_poly.type
_entity_poly.pdbx_seq_one_letter_code
_entity_poly.pdbx_strand_id
1 'polypeptide(L)'
;MSLYPYSNGGTPGQLTDDISRIVHLFSEAMDAIQLHAQNTMTNGGQPSTNANGIPASAAPNELVVYDKDGDLTIRVGSRLRPYRVDSKTLSRSSPVFKRMLFGGFAESRPSDGSDWVVDLPDDRSASMEILFRIVHGAFEMVPTQLSLGDLYTLLAHTEKYDATRLLRPWAKTWLHNPVVRNQTGEPELLCVAWELGDSDLFRQVMDAMTNECYIDMKGNVLCGKRRMFYGPHNDLRFTPPKFLFKNLVCLVPPDMEGLISSNRKRLVAAELEPYVNLYAASRSTRCKRVYSRDGWKCDSQVLGSLIKSLSGAGVDITNPNIVEVYRGSVANLRRALDNTHIETFCSDCAQSITLAL
;
A
#
# COMPACT_ATOMS: atom_id res chain seq x y z
N MET A 1 -17.38 -6.38 19.41
CA MET A 1 -17.33 -7.75 18.87
C MET A 1 -16.05 -7.82 18.07
N SER A 2 -15.07 -8.51 18.59
CA SER A 2 -13.74 -8.69 17.99
C SER A 2 -13.86 -9.58 16.74
N LEU A 3 -13.37 -9.12 15.60
CA LEU A 3 -13.36 -9.86 14.33
C LEU A 3 -12.07 -10.69 14.12
N TYR A 4 -11.29 -10.93 15.17
CA TYR A 4 -10.11 -11.79 15.11
C TYR A 4 -10.34 -13.12 15.82
N PRO A 5 -10.31 -14.25 15.10
CA PRO A 5 -10.25 -15.57 15.71
C PRO A 5 -8.77 -15.96 15.95
N TYR A 6 -8.11 -15.36 16.94
CA TYR A 6 -6.84 -15.89 17.46
C TYR A 6 -6.96 -16.17 18.94
N SER A 7 -7.52 -17.34 19.24
CA SER A 7 -7.28 -18.04 20.49
C SER A 7 -6.13 -19.03 20.26
N ASN A 8 -4.90 -18.60 20.46
CA ASN A 8 -3.79 -19.51 20.63
C ASN A 8 -3.24 -19.34 22.04
N GLY A 9 -3.46 -20.39 22.87
CA GLY A 9 -2.86 -20.56 24.17
C GLY A 9 -1.35 -20.79 24.06
N GLY A 10 -0.60 -19.68 23.90
CA GLY A 10 0.86 -19.69 24.00
C GLY A 10 1.28 -19.56 25.46
N THR A 11 2.35 -20.28 25.84
CA THR A 11 2.95 -20.18 27.18
C THR A 11 3.56 -18.80 27.40
N PRO A 12 3.66 -18.30 28.66
CA PRO A 12 4.17 -16.95 28.95
C PRO A 12 5.58 -16.63 28.41
N GLY A 13 6.41 -17.63 28.15
CA GLY A 13 7.74 -17.45 27.55
C GLY A 13 7.73 -17.15 26.04
N GLN A 14 6.78 -17.68 25.30
CA GLN A 14 6.67 -17.42 23.86
C GLN A 14 6.18 -15.98 23.58
N LEU A 15 5.34 -15.42 24.45
CA LEU A 15 4.86 -14.04 24.30
C LEU A 15 5.98 -12.99 24.45
N THR A 16 6.99 -13.25 25.31
CA THR A 16 8.13 -12.35 25.49
C THR A 16 9.10 -12.37 24.30
N ASP A 17 9.29 -13.52 23.69
CA ASP A 17 10.15 -13.66 22.49
C ASP A 17 9.48 -13.04 21.26
N ASP A 18 8.17 -13.18 21.11
CA ASP A 18 7.41 -12.58 20.01
C ASP A 18 7.35 -11.04 20.14
N ILE A 19 7.23 -10.51 21.37
CA ILE A 19 7.26 -9.05 21.59
C ILE A 19 8.65 -8.49 21.32
N SER A 20 9.73 -9.15 21.77
CA SER A 20 11.11 -8.72 21.47
C SER A 20 11.41 -8.76 19.97
N ARG A 21 10.89 -9.75 19.28
CA ARG A 21 11.02 -9.88 17.82
C ARG A 21 10.24 -8.81 17.07
N ILE A 22 9.03 -8.49 17.52
CA ILE A 22 8.20 -7.40 16.99
C ILE A 22 8.89 -6.05 17.23
N VAL A 23 9.43 -5.79 18.41
CA VAL A 23 10.16 -4.55 18.72
C VAL A 23 11.41 -4.41 17.84
N HIS A 24 12.16 -5.48 17.61
CA HIS A 24 13.34 -5.46 16.73
C HIS A 24 12.97 -5.22 15.26
N LEU A 25 11.93 -5.87 14.76
CA LEU A 25 11.40 -5.65 13.40
C LEU A 25 10.85 -4.23 13.24
N PHE A 26 10.27 -3.63 14.27
CA PHE A 26 9.82 -2.25 14.27
C PHE A 26 10.98 -1.25 14.23
N SER A 27 12.08 -1.52 14.95
CA SER A 27 13.29 -0.67 14.91
C SER A 27 13.86 -0.64 13.50
N GLU A 28 14.06 -1.78 12.86
CA GLU A 28 14.57 -1.87 11.48
C GLU A 28 13.63 -1.20 10.45
N ALA A 29 12.31 -1.28 10.68
CA ALA A 29 11.32 -0.67 9.81
C ALA A 29 11.30 0.86 9.95
N MET A 30 11.44 1.37 11.16
CA MET A 30 11.49 2.80 11.44
C MET A 30 12.76 3.43 10.90
N ASP A 31 13.91 2.73 10.96
CA ASP A 31 15.16 3.16 10.35
C ASP A 31 15.02 3.29 8.81
N ALA A 32 14.30 2.36 8.18
CA ALA A 32 14.03 2.42 6.74
C ALA A 32 13.10 3.59 6.37
N ILE A 33 12.08 3.89 7.19
CA ILE A 33 11.17 5.04 7.01
C ILE A 33 11.94 6.35 7.23
N GLN A 34 12.84 6.40 8.22
CA GLN A 34 13.65 7.59 8.52
C GLN A 34 14.69 7.86 7.45
N LEU A 35 15.32 6.80 6.90
CA LEU A 35 16.25 6.91 5.76
C LEU A 35 15.52 7.38 4.49
N HIS A 36 14.28 6.95 4.26
CA HIS A 36 13.47 7.40 3.14
C HIS A 36 13.03 8.87 3.29
N ALA A 37 12.66 9.29 4.50
CA ALA A 37 12.32 10.68 4.81
C ALA A 37 13.54 11.61 4.66
N GLN A 38 14.74 11.18 5.03
CA GLN A 38 15.98 11.94 4.85
C GLN A 38 16.37 12.05 3.37
N ASN A 39 16.20 11.00 2.56
CA ASN A 39 16.48 11.02 1.13
C ASN A 39 15.49 11.89 0.33
N THR A 40 14.27 12.11 0.83
CA THR A 40 13.31 13.06 0.24
C THR A 40 13.56 14.50 0.62
N MET A 41 14.23 14.77 1.74
CA MET A 41 14.58 16.14 2.17
C MET A 41 15.84 16.72 1.53
N THR A 42 16.69 15.88 0.93
CA THR A 42 17.93 16.34 0.22
C THR A 42 17.68 16.80 -1.22
N ASN A 43 16.48 16.61 -1.76
CA ASN A 43 16.10 17.16 -3.06
C ASN A 43 15.25 18.43 -2.86
N GLY A 44 15.93 19.58 -2.89
CA GLY A 44 15.41 20.89 -2.63
C GLY A 44 14.14 21.25 -3.40
N GLY A 45 13.06 21.49 -2.65
CA GLY A 45 11.90 22.23 -3.06
C GLY A 45 11.60 23.26 -1.98
N GLN A 46 11.50 24.54 -2.37
CA GLN A 46 11.13 25.63 -1.46
C GLN A 46 9.84 25.29 -0.70
N PRO A 47 9.69 25.72 0.56
CA PRO A 47 8.46 25.50 1.31
C PRO A 47 7.34 26.30 0.67
N SER A 48 6.39 25.62 0.05
CA SER A 48 5.11 26.21 -0.30
C SER A 48 4.34 26.44 1.02
N THR A 49 4.07 27.70 1.31
CA THR A 49 3.20 28.13 2.39
C THR A 49 1.80 27.59 2.16
N ASN A 50 1.45 26.51 2.82
CA ASN A 50 0.07 26.03 2.90
C ASN A 50 -0.65 26.86 3.97
N ALA A 51 -1.55 27.73 3.51
CA ALA A 51 -2.51 28.46 4.32
C ALA A 51 -3.61 27.50 4.83
N ASN A 52 -3.31 26.68 5.82
CA ASN A 52 -4.28 26.07 6.71
C ASN A 52 -3.62 25.92 8.07
N GLY A 53 -4.08 26.71 9.03
CA GLY A 53 -3.49 26.95 10.32
C GLY A 53 -3.27 25.70 11.18
N ILE A 54 -2.15 25.06 10.99
CA ILE A 54 -1.51 24.29 12.05
C ILE A 54 -0.78 25.36 12.89
N PRO A 55 -1.07 25.49 14.20
CA PRO A 55 -0.33 26.42 15.04
C PRO A 55 1.14 26.09 14.91
N ALA A 56 1.96 27.13 14.71
CA ALA A 56 3.40 27.02 14.56
C ALA A 56 3.96 26.09 15.63
N SER A 57 4.68 25.06 15.17
CA SER A 57 5.39 24.11 16.04
C SER A 57 6.20 24.92 17.06
N ALA A 58 5.91 24.72 18.37
CA ALA A 58 6.73 25.22 19.46
C ALA A 58 8.21 24.91 19.20
N ALA A 59 9.12 25.74 19.70
CA ALA A 59 10.56 25.54 19.56
C ALA A 59 10.96 24.10 19.92
N PRO A 60 11.95 23.48 19.25
CA PRO A 60 12.23 22.04 19.34
C PRO A 60 12.50 21.50 20.76
N ASN A 61 12.71 22.37 21.75
CA ASN A 61 12.96 22.01 23.15
C ASN A 61 11.90 22.50 24.12
N GLU A 62 10.77 23.04 23.66
CA GLU A 62 9.70 23.49 24.55
C GLU A 62 8.85 22.32 25.00
N LEU A 63 8.61 22.23 26.33
CA LEU A 63 7.76 21.20 26.95
C LEU A 63 6.31 21.40 26.52
N VAL A 64 5.75 20.42 25.85
CA VAL A 64 4.32 20.38 25.52
C VAL A 64 3.55 19.69 26.66
N VAL A 65 2.60 20.39 27.26
CA VAL A 65 1.83 19.89 28.40
C VAL A 65 0.44 19.47 27.94
N TYR A 66 0.16 18.16 27.99
CA TYR A 66 -1.17 17.61 27.74
C TYR A 66 -1.98 17.44 29.02
N ASP A 67 -1.30 17.23 30.14
CA ASP A 67 -1.90 17.19 31.47
C ASP A 67 -1.05 18.03 32.43
N LYS A 68 -1.69 19.00 33.11
CA LYS A 68 -1.02 19.87 34.06
C LYS A 68 -0.56 19.14 35.31
N ASP A 69 -1.33 18.11 35.70
CA ASP A 69 -1.06 17.23 36.82
C ASP A 69 -0.31 15.96 36.38
N GLY A 70 0.15 15.91 35.15
CA GLY A 70 0.88 14.78 34.58
C GLY A 70 2.14 14.44 35.36
N ASP A 71 2.30 13.17 35.66
CA ASP A 71 3.38 12.59 36.45
C ASP A 71 4.54 12.03 35.63
N LEU A 72 4.42 12.07 34.30
CA LEU A 72 5.37 11.47 33.37
C LEU A 72 5.78 12.46 32.28
N THR A 73 7.09 12.53 31.99
CA THR A 73 7.62 13.22 30.80
C THR A 73 8.07 12.19 29.78
N ILE A 74 7.44 12.18 28.59
CA ILE A 74 7.88 11.36 27.46
C ILE A 74 8.66 12.26 26.49
N ARG A 75 9.88 11.84 26.10
CA ARG A 75 10.69 12.53 25.12
C ARG A 75 10.71 11.73 23.83
N VAL A 76 10.23 12.33 22.73
CA VAL A 76 9.95 11.61 21.48
C VAL A 76 10.84 12.09 20.33
N GLY A 77 11.26 11.12 19.51
CA GLY A 77 12.01 11.32 18.28
C GLY A 77 13.50 11.59 18.53
N SER A 78 14.25 11.65 17.44
CA SER A 78 15.72 11.88 17.49
C SER A 78 16.14 13.17 18.20
N ARG A 79 15.23 14.15 18.30
CA ARG A 79 15.44 15.43 19.03
C ARG A 79 14.92 15.38 20.47
N LEU A 80 14.39 14.25 20.91
CA LEU A 80 13.85 14.03 22.25
C LEU A 80 12.91 15.16 22.72
N ARG A 81 11.95 15.53 21.86
CA ARG A 81 10.96 16.57 22.17
C ARG A 81 10.13 16.15 23.38
N PRO A 82 10.08 16.98 24.45
CA PRO A 82 9.45 16.59 25.71
C PRO A 82 7.94 16.86 25.72
N TYR A 83 7.18 15.88 26.28
CA TYR A 83 5.74 15.92 26.45
C TYR A 83 5.37 15.52 27.89
N ARG A 84 4.62 16.38 28.58
CA ARG A 84 4.09 16.06 29.92
C ARG A 84 2.72 15.43 29.79
N VAL A 85 2.56 14.23 30.35
CA VAL A 85 1.38 13.35 30.20
C VAL A 85 1.03 12.68 31.51
N ASP A 86 -0.22 12.21 31.66
CA ASP A 86 -0.64 11.34 32.76
C ASP A 86 -0.38 9.87 32.43
N SER A 87 0.44 9.21 33.25
CA SER A 87 0.85 7.83 33.04
C SER A 87 -0.31 6.83 33.11
N LYS A 88 -1.30 7.09 33.98
CA LYS A 88 -2.46 6.22 34.13
C LYS A 88 -3.41 6.31 32.95
N THR A 89 -3.58 7.49 32.39
CA THR A 89 -4.37 7.71 31.18
C THR A 89 -3.76 6.98 30.00
N LEU A 90 -2.44 7.05 29.81
CA LEU A 90 -1.72 6.27 28.81
C LEU A 90 -1.91 4.76 29.04
N SER A 91 -1.75 4.29 30.26
CA SER A 91 -1.87 2.86 30.60
C SER A 91 -3.27 2.28 30.36
N ARG A 92 -4.32 3.08 30.52
CA ARG A 92 -5.72 2.68 30.22
C ARG A 92 -5.97 2.63 28.72
N SER A 93 -5.28 3.48 27.97
CA SER A 93 -5.46 3.65 26.54
C SER A 93 -4.69 2.62 25.70
N SER A 94 -3.57 2.09 26.24
CA SER A 94 -2.66 1.19 25.56
C SER A 94 -2.14 0.09 26.50
N PRO A 95 -2.35 -1.19 26.16
CA PRO A 95 -1.75 -2.31 26.89
C PRO A 95 -0.22 -2.28 26.87
N VAL A 96 0.38 -1.78 25.80
CA VAL A 96 1.84 -1.64 25.67
C VAL A 96 2.35 -0.58 26.65
N PHE A 97 1.75 0.61 26.68
CA PHE A 97 2.10 1.63 27.68
C PHE A 97 1.86 1.12 29.10
N LYS A 98 0.77 0.39 29.33
CA LYS A 98 0.53 -0.21 30.65
C LYS A 98 1.69 -1.11 31.08
N ARG A 99 2.13 -2.00 30.19
CA ARG A 99 3.24 -2.92 30.49
C ARG A 99 4.56 -2.17 30.65
N MET A 100 4.88 -1.26 29.74
CA MET A 100 6.10 -0.47 29.76
C MET A 100 6.22 0.37 31.03
N LEU A 101 5.17 1.07 31.41
CA LEU A 101 5.21 2.02 32.53
C LEU A 101 5.00 1.37 33.92
N PHE A 102 4.36 0.20 33.99
CA PHE A 102 3.98 -0.45 35.26
C PHE A 102 4.40 -1.91 35.35
N GLY A 103 5.14 -2.43 34.37
CA GLY A 103 5.58 -3.83 34.32
C GLY A 103 6.95 -4.11 34.89
N GLY A 104 7.60 -3.13 35.53
CA GLY A 104 8.93 -3.30 36.13
C GLY A 104 10.09 -3.23 35.13
N PHE A 105 9.89 -2.61 33.98
CA PHE A 105 10.94 -2.33 32.97
C PHE A 105 11.73 -1.05 33.35
N ALA A 106 12.75 -0.74 32.58
CA ALA A 106 13.57 0.45 32.78
C ALA A 106 12.77 1.77 32.69
N GLU A 107 11.68 1.76 31.92
CA GLU A 107 10.75 2.86 31.72
C GLU A 107 9.72 2.99 32.86
N SER A 108 9.72 2.06 33.82
CA SER A 108 8.80 2.12 34.96
C SER A 108 9.17 3.27 35.91
N ARG A 109 8.19 3.68 36.71
CA ARG A 109 8.37 4.79 37.68
C ARG A 109 9.58 4.56 38.57
N PRO A 110 10.51 5.54 38.68
CA PRO A 110 11.66 5.45 39.55
C PRO A 110 11.21 5.29 41.02
N SER A 111 11.89 4.40 41.76
CA SER A 111 11.63 4.18 43.18
C SER A 111 12.33 5.19 44.09
N ASP A 112 13.31 5.91 43.58
CA ASP A 112 14.13 6.88 44.30
C ASP A 112 13.52 8.29 44.39
N GLY A 113 12.33 8.49 43.78
CA GLY A 113 11.63 9.77 43.76
C GLY A 113 12.18 10.77 42.72
N SER A 114 13.07 10.33 41.85
CA SER A 114 13.52 11.15 40.72
C SER A 114 12.40 11.42 39.69
N ASP A 115 12.60 12.41 38.83
CA ASP A 115 11.67 12.73 37.76
C ASP A 115 11.47 11.51 36.86
N TRP A 116 10.21 11.18 36.61
CA TRP A 116 9.87 10.09 35.70
C TRP A 116 9.95 10.54 34.26
N VAL A 117 11.03 10.14 33.56
CA VAL A 117 11.29 10.48 32.17
C VAL A 117 11.45 9.18 31.36
N VAL A 118 10.77 9.11 30.22
CA VAL A 118 10.86 7.99 29.28
C VAL A 118 11.23 8.51 27.90
N ASP A 119 12.24 7.90 27.28
CA ASP A 119 12.72 8.26 25.96
C ASP A 119 12.19 7.30 24.90
N LEU A 120 11.62 7.86 23.84
CA LEU A 120 11.14 7.17 22.65
C LEU A 120 11.81 7.77 21.40
N PRO A 121 13.13 7.53 21.23
CA PRO A 121 13.94 8.20 20.18
C PRO A 121 13.51 7.78 18.76
N ASP A 122 13.01 6.55 18.62
CA ASP A 122 12.63 5.96 17.32
C ASP A 122 11.19 6.32 16.89
N ASP A 123 10.42 6.97 17.76
CA ASP A 123 9.04 7.34 17.45
C ASP A 123 8.96 8.72 16.79
N ARG A 124 8.02 8.83 15.84
CA ARG A 124 7.80 10.11 15.14
C ARG A 124 6.94 11.05 15.99
N SER A 125 7.51 12.19 16.38
CA SER A 125 6.86 13.20 17.24
C SER A 125 5.46 13.60 16.74
N ALA A 126 5.29 13.83 15.43
CA ALA A 126 4.00 14.22 14.86
C ALA A 126 2.90 13.18 15.08
N SER A 127 3.22 11.89 14.96
CA SER A 127 2.25 10.79 15.19
C SER A 127 1.94 10.66 16.68
N MET A 128 2.97 10.75 17.53
CA MET A 128 2.80 10.68 18.97
C MET A 128 2.01 11.87 19.54
N GLU A 129 2.19 13.06 18.96
CA GLU A 129 1.36 14.23 19.33
C GLU A 129 -0.13 13.97 19.08
N ILE A 130 -0.49 13.39 17.93
CA ILE A 130 -1.89 13.06 17.63
C ILE A 130 -2.41 12.03 18.65
N LEU A 131 -1.62 10.99 18.95
CA LEU A 131 -2.00 9.98 19.93
C LEU A 131 -2.18 10.60 21.33
N PHE A 132 -1.26 11.47 21.78
CA PHE A 132 -1.37 12.13 23.07
C PHE A 132 -2.59 13.06 23.15
N ARG A 133 -2.91 13.81 22.08
CA ARG A 133 -4.12 14.64 21.99
C ARG A 133 -5.37 13.80 22.18
N ILE A 134 -5.46 12.65 21.51
CA ILE A 134 -6.62 11.75 21.61
C ILE A 134 -6.72 11.17 23.01
N VAL A 135 -5.61 10.70 23.56
CA VAL A 135 -5.58 10.03 24.87
C VAL A 135 -5.90 11.00 26.02
N HIS A 136 -5.49 12.26 25.94
CA HIS A 136 -5.74 13.29 26.96
C HIS A 136 -6.96 14.18 26.66
N GLY A 137 -7.80 13.82 25.68
CA GLY A 137 -9.06 14.51 25.43
C GLY A 137 -8.96 15.85 24.73
N ALA A 138 -7.78 16.21 24.16
CA ALA A 138 -7.59 17.43 23.38
C ALA A 138 -8.08 17.24 21.92
N PHE A 139 -9.35 16.85 21.78
CA PHE A 139 -9.94 16.42 20.50
C PHE A 139 -10.00 17.55 19.46
N GLU A 140 -10.15 18.78 19.90
CA GLU A 140 -10.16 19.99 19.03
C GLU A 140 -8.82 20.22 18.36
N MET A 141 -7.73 19.67 18.92
CA MET A 141 -6.38 19.77 18.38
C MET A 141 -6.03 18.60 17.42
N VAL A 142 -6.91 17.60 17.31
CA VAL A 142 -6.70 16.48 16.38
C VAL A 142 -6.95 16.96 14.95
N PRO A 143 -5.97 16.80 14.03
CA PRO A 143 -6.13 17.29 12.66
C PRO A 143 -7.29 16.59 11.96
N THR A 144 -8.13 17.37 11.28
CA THR A 144 -9.24 16.84 10.46
C THR A 144 -8.76 16.28 9.13
N GLN A 145 -7.56 16.64 8.70
CA GLN A 145 -6.94 16.17 7.46
C GLN A 145 -5.50 15.70 7.73
N LEU A 146 -5.16 14.57 7.15
CA LEU A 146 -3.81 14.02 7.14
C LEU A 146 -3.42 13.67 5.72
N SER A 147 -2.13 13.75 5.39
CA SER A 147 -1.62 13.13 4.17
C SER A 147 -1.67 11.60 4.30
N LEU A 148 -1.64 10.88 3.18
CA LEU A 148 -1.59 9.41 3.21
C LEU A 148 -0.37 8.91 4.00
N GLY A 149 0.81 9.52 3.79
CA GLY A 149 2.04 9.15 4.50
C GLY A 149 1.96 9.43 6.01
N ASP A 150 1.36 10.55 6.44
CA ASP A 150 1.18 10.84 7.86
C ASP A 150 0.15 9.90 8.51
N LEU A 151 -0.93 9.58 7.79
CA LEU A 151 -1.94 8.63 8.27
C LEU A 151 -1.36 7.22 8.39
N TYR A 152 -0.60 6.76 7.40
CA TYR A 152 0.10 5.47 7.45
C TYR A 152 1.07 5.43 8.64
N THR A 153 1.88 6.48 8.82
CA THR A 153 2.83 6.55 9.93
C THR A 153 2.13 6.59 11.29
N LEU A 154 1.01 7.30 11.40
CA LEU A 154 0.20 7.32 12.62
C LEU A 154 -0.33 5.92 12.95
N LEU A 155 -0.85 5.20 11.96
CA LEU A 155 -1.32 3.83 12.12
C LEU A 155 -0.21 2.87 12.55
N ALA A 156 0.98 2.98 11.96
CA ALA A 156 2.14 2.19 12.36
C ALA A 156 2.51 2.41 13.84
N HIS A 157 2.45 3.66 14.32
CA HIS A 157 2.69 3.95 15.74
C HIS A 157 1.56 3.43 16.63
N THR A 158 0.30 3.61 16.23
CA THR A 158 -0.81 3.14 17.06
C THR A 158 -0.90 1.61 17.10
N GLU A 159 -0.45 0.91 16.06
CA GLU A 159 -0.29 -0.54 16.07
C GLU A 159 0.81 -0.97 17.05
N LYS A 160 1.99 -0.33 16.99
CA LYS A 160 3.09 -0.55 17.95
C LYS A 160 2.61 -0.47 19.42
N TYR A 161 1.72 0.46 19.70
CA TYR A 161 1.20 0.68 21.05
C TYR A 161 -0.14 -0.02 21.33
N ASP A 162 -0.65 -0.86 20.44
CA ASP A 162 -1.98 -1.48 20.53
C ASP A 162 -3.08 -0.44 20.85
N ALA A 163 -3.06 0.67 20.14
CA ALA A 163 -3.90 1.84 20.35
C ALA A 163 -4.74 2.24 19.14
N THR A 164 -4.66 1.49 18.02
CA THR A 164 -5.34 1.82 16.75
C THR A 164 -6.86 2.00 16.91
N ARG A 165 -7.47 1.28 17.86
CA ARG A 165 -8.91 1.44 18.20
C ARG A 165 -9.30 2.86 18.58
N LEU A 166 -8.36 3.66 19.12
CA LEU A 166 -8.60 5.04 19.52
C LEU A 166 -8.83 5.97 18.35
N LEU A 167 -8.37 5.60 17.15
CA LEU A 167 -8.49 6.40 15.93
C LEU A 167 -9.88 6.32 15.27
N ARG A 168 -10.72 5.38 15.69
CA ARG A 168 -12.05 5.12 15.08
C ARG A 168 -12.91 6.37 14.88
N PRO A 169 -13.00 7.34 15.81
CA PRO A 169 -13.82 8.53 15.61
C PRO A 169 -13.41 9.39 14.41
N TRP A 170 -12.12 9.38 14.05
CA TRP A 170 -11.57 10.19 12.96
C TRP A 170 -11.38 9.40 11.66
N ALA A 171 -11.39 8.07 11.72
CA ALA A 171 -11.10 7.19 10.59
C ALA A 171 -11.88 7.57 9.35
N LYS A 172 -13.21 7.75 9.48
CA LYS A 172 -14.08 8.12 8.38
C LYS A 172 -13.73 9.49 7.80
N THR A 173 -13.42 10.47 8.63
CA THR A 173 -13.06 11.83 8.19
C THR A 173 -11.76 11.82 7.39
N TRP A 174 -10.73 11.11 7.87
CA TRP A 174 -9.45 11.01 7.19
C TRP A 174 -9.53 10.24 5.87
N LEU A 175 -10.29 9.12 5.84
CA LEU A 175 -10.46 8.31 4.63
C LEU A 175 -11.35 8.98 3.56
N HIS A 176 -12.27 9.89 3.96
CA HIS A 176 -13.09 10.63 2.99
C HIS A 176 -12.36 11.82 2.37
N ASN A 177 -11.15 12.16 2.83
CA ASN A 177 -10.32 13.19 2.21
C ASN A 177 -9.96 12.76 0.76
N PRO A 178 -10.36 13.53 -0.28
CA PRO A 178 -10.07 13.19 -1.68
C PRO A 178 -8.56 13.08 -1.96
N VAL A 179 -7.72 13.83 -1.24
CA VAL A 179 -6.26 13.78 -1.37
C VAL A 179 -5.73 12.39 -0.96
N VAL A 180 -6.34 11.75 0.03
CA VAL A 180 -5.99 10.38 0.45
C VAL A 180 -6.65 9.36 -0.49
N ARG A 181 -7.97 9.48 -0.68
CA ARG A 181 -8.79 8.48 -1.38
C ARG A 181 -8.41 8.29 -2.85
N ASN A 182 -7.91 9.32 -3.51
CA ASN A 182 -7.52 9.25 -4.92
C ASN A 182 -6.14 8.61 -5.17
N GLN A 183 -5.43 8.21 -4.14
CA GLN A 183 -4.11 7.57 -4.25
C GLN A 183 -4.19 6.03 -4.38
N THR A 184 -5.14 5.53 -5.15
CA THR A 184 -5.43 4.08 -5.31
C THR A 184 -4.26 3.25 -5.85
N GLY A 185 -3.23 3.88 -6.39
CA GLY A 185 -2.00 3.21 -6.82
C GLY A 185 -0.91 3.11 -5.75
N GLU A 186 -1.12 3.66 -4.56
CA GLU A 186 -0.14 3.64 -3.48
C GLU A 186 -0.47 2.50 -2.49
N PRO A 187 0.49 1.60 -2.21
CA PRO A 187 0.28 0.45 -1.31
C PRO A 187 -0.10 0.86 0.11
N GLU A 188 0.38 2.03 0.56
CA GLU A 188 0.03 2.61 1.85
C GLU A 188 -1.49 2.76 2.04
N LEU A 189 -2.21 3.11 0.97
CA LEU A 189 -3.66 3.27 1.03
C LEU A 189 -4.38 1.94 1.27
N LEU A 190 -3.85 0.84 0.73
CA LEU A 190 -4.37 -0.50 0.99
C LEU A 190 -4.28 -0.84 2.48
N CYS A 191 -3.09 -0.61 3.07
CA CYS A 191 -2.84 -0.86 4.48
C CYS A 191 -3.73 0.03 5.37
N VAL A 192 -3.84 1.31 5.03
CA VAL A 192 -4.69 2.27 5.75
C VAL A 192 -6.17 1.87 5.71
N ALA A 193 -6.67 1.46 4.54
CA ALA A 193 -8.05 1.01 4.38
C ALA A 193 -8.33 -0.27 5.19
N TRP A 194 -7.37 -1.19 5.24
CA TRP A 194 -7.43 -2.41 6.04
C TRP A 194 -7.50 -2.09 7.53
N GLU A 195 -6.54 -1.33 8.06
CA GLU A 195 -6.43 -1.01 9.48
C GLU A 195 -7.63 -0.20 10.00
N LEU A 196 -8.16 0.70 9.20
CA LEU A 196 -9.32 1.51 9.56
C LEU A 196 -10.67 0.86 9.22
N GLY A 197 -10.67 -0.31 8.57
CA GLY A 197 -11.85 -1.13 8.31
C GLY A 197 -12.76 -0.62 7.19
N ASP A 198 -12.24 0.16 6.22
CA ASP A 198 -12.98 0.58 5.02
C ASP A 198 -12.89 -0.51 3.93
N SER A 199 -13.81 -1.47 3.97
CA SER A 199 -13.81 -2.60 3.05
C SER A 199 -14.05 -2.21 1.59
N ASP A 200 -14.77 -1.12 1.34
CA ASP A 200 -15.06 -0.65 -0.03
C ASP A 200 -13.82 0.02 -0.63
N LEU A 201 -13.16 0.88 0.15
CA LEU A 201 -11.89 1.47 -0.26
C LEU A 201 -10.82 0.39 -0.44
N PHE A 202 -10.73 -0.57 0.48
CA PHE A 202 -9.79 -1.69 0.38
C PHE A 202 -9.98 -2.45 -0.94
N ARG A 203 -11.23 -2.82 -1.28
CA ARG A 203 -11.56 -3.50 -2.53
C ARG A 203 -11.19 -2.66 -3.75
N GLN A 204 -11.54 -1.37 -3.72
CA GLN A 204 -11.22 -0.42 -4.80
C GLN A 204 -9.71 -0.33 -5.06
N VAL A 205 -8.91 -0.24 -3.99
CA VAL A 205 -7.45 -0.17 -4.09
C VAL A 205 -6.88 -1.51 -4.57
N MET A 206 -7.38 -2.64 -4.06
CA MET A 206 -7.00 -3.98 -4.54
C MET A 206 -7.23 -4.14 -6.04
N ASP A 207 -8.39 -3.74 -6.54
CA ASP A 207 -8.73 -3.82 -7.95
C ASP A 207 -7.81 -2.93 -8.79
N ALA A 208 -7.56 -1.69 -8.34
CA ALA A 208 -6.65 -0.78 -9.01
C ALA A 208 -5.22 -1.36 -9.08
N MET A 209 -4.71 -1.88 -7.96
CA MET A 209 -3.39 -2.50 -7.90
C MET A 209 -3.28 -3.74 -8.79
N THR A 210 -4.27 -4.63 -8.73
CA THR A 210 -4.32 -5.84 -9.56
C THR A 210 -4.26 -5.50 -11.06
N ASN A 211 -4.93 -4.43 -11.48
CA ASN A 211 -4.95 -3.99 -12.87
C ASN A 211 -3.65 -3.29 -13.31
N GLU A 212 -3.01 -2.53 -12.44
CA GLU A 212 -1.84 -1.71 -12.78
C GLU A 212 -0.49 -2.39 -12.48
N CYS A 213 -0.47 -3.41 -11.62
CA CYS A 213 0.76 -4.13 -11.29
C CYS A 213 1.27 -4.97 -12.46
N TYR A 214 2.59 -5.07 -12.54
CA TYR A 214 3.30 -5.90 -13.52
C TYR A 214 4.38 -6.74 -12.82
N ILE A 215 4.95 -7.71 -13.52
CA ILE A 215 5.93 -8.65 -12.97
C ILE A 215 7.29 -8.41 -13.60
N ASP A 216 8.34 -8.32 -12.80
CA ASP A 216 9.71 -8.19 -13.31
C ASP A 216 10.29 -9.53 -13.79
N MET A 217 11.54 -9.51 -14.27
CA MET A 217 12.23 -10.71 -14.76
C MET A 217 12.54 -11.71 -13.64
N LYS A 218 12.46 -11.30 -12.39
CA LYS A 218 12.69 -12.16 -11.20
C LYS A 218 11.40 -12.69 -10.59
N GLY A 219 10.24 -12.31 -11.14
CA GLY A 219 8.92 -12.72 -10.64
C GLY A 219 8.36 -11.80 -9.55
N ASN A 220 9.01 -10.68 -9.24
CA ASN A 220 8.52 -9.76 -8.23
C ASN A 220 7.35 -8.92 -8.78
N VAL A 221 6.35 -8.68 -7.94
CA VAL A 221 5.23 -7.79 -8.25
C VAL A 221 5.66 -6.34 -8.02
N LEU A 222 5.51 -5.54 -9.05
CA LEU A 222 5.87 -4.12 -9.06
C LEU A 222 4.64 -3.28 -9.32
N CYS A 223 4.51 -2.18 -8.58
CA CYS A 223 3.47 -1.18 -8.76
C CYS A 223 4.07 0.18 -9.07
N GLY A 224 3.28 1.02 -9.72
CA GLY A 224 3.62 2.40 -9.96
C GLY A 224 3.65 2.75 -11.44
N LYS A 225 2.94 3.82 -11.79
CA LYS A 225 3.05 4.44 -13.10
C LYS A 225 4.46 5.02 -13.23
N ARG A 226 5.21 4.61 -14.26
CA ARG A 226 6.42 5.35 -14.65
C ARG A 226 6.00 6.79 -14.91
N ARG A 227 6.19 7.68 -13.93
CA ARG A 227 6.02 9.11 -14.15
C ARG A 227 7.32 9.62 -14.76
N MET A 228 7.23 10.23 -15.94
CA MET A 228 8.31 11.04 -16.50
C MET A 228 8.35 12.36 -15.72
N PHE A 229 9.53 12.74 -15.28
CA PHE A 229 9.78 14.08 -14.74
C PHE A 229 11.11 14.59 -15.28
N TYR A 230 11.21 15.91 -15.40
CA TYR A 230 12.46 16.55 -15.77
C TYR A 230 13.30 16.74 -14.51
N GLY A 231 14.49 16.16 -14.51
CA GLY A 231 15.47 16.38 -13.44
C GLY A 231 16.02 17.82 -13.45
N PRO A 232 16.83 18.20 -12.42
CA PRO A 232 17.38 19.55 -12.29
C PRO A 232 18.21 20.02 -13.49
N HIS A 233 18.69 19.09 -14.30
CA HIS A 233 19.49 19.37 -15.53
C HIS A 233 18.66 19.23 -16.81
N ASN A 234 17.31 19.30 -16.73
CA ASN A 234 16.40 19.13 -17.86
C ASN A 234 16.52 17.76 -18.54
N ASP A 235 17.09 16.77 -17.86
CA ASP A 235 17.15 15.37 -18.29
C ASP A 235 15.83 14.64 -17.94
N LEU A 236 15.34 13.84 -18.87
CA LEU A 236 14.16 13.00 -18.70
C LEU A 236 14.49 11.87 -17.72
N ARG A 237 13.87 11.89 -16.55
CA ARG A 237 13.98 10.84 -15.53
C ARG A 237 12.66 10.09 -15.39
N PHE A 238 12.79 8.82 -15.05
CA PHE A 238 11.64 7.97 -14.74
C PHE A 238 11.66 7.64 -13.26
N THR A 239 10.52 7.73 -12.60
CA THR A 239 10.41 7.15 -11.27
C THR A 239 10.66 5.64 -11.39
N PRO A 240 11.60 5.07 -10.62
CA PRO A 240 11.78 3.64 -10.62
C PRO A 240 10.49 2.95 -10.17
N PRO A 241 10.18 1.77 -10.72
CA PRO A 241 9.07 0.97 -10.23
C PRO A 241 9.33 0.62 -8.77
N LYS A 242 8.30 0.76 -7.94
CA LYS A 242 8.38 0.37 -6.53
C LYS A 242 7.98 -1.10 -6.39
N PHE A 243 8.74 -1.87 -5.63
CA PHE A 243 8.26 -3.17 -5.12
C PHE A 243 7.00 -2.92 -4.29
N LEU A 244 5.99 -3.77 -4.47
CA LEU A 244 4.66 -3.49 -3.98
C LEU A 244 4.63 -3.21 -2.47
N PHE A 245 5.27 -4.03 -1.66
CA PHE A 245 5.23 -3.88 -0.20
C PHE A 245 6.61 -3.84 0.47
N LYS A 246 7.70 -3.80 -0.30
CA LYS A 246 9.07 -3.94 0.26
C LYS A 246 9.44 -2.89 1.31
N ASN A 247 8.83 -1.71 1.23
CA ASN A 247 9.08 -0.59 2.15
C ASN A 247 7.97 -0.43 3.20
N LEU A 248 6.99 -1.34 3.24
CA LEU A 248 5.85 -1.31 4.15
C LEU A 248 5.95 -2.48 5.12
N VAL A 249 6.76 -2.33 6.15
CA VAL A 249 7.14 -3.47 7.01
C VAL A 249 6.10 -3.82 8.06
N CYS A 250 5.18 -2.90 8.42
CA CYS A 250 4.41 -3.07 9.64
C CYS A 250 2.88 -3.15 9.51
N LEU A 251 2.28 -2.80 8.38
CA LEU A 251 0.81 -2.77 8.27
C LEU A 251 0.28 -3.57 7.07
N VAL A 252 1.14 -4.36 6.44
CA VAL A 252 0.73 -5.13 5.27
C VAL A 252 -0.19 -6.27 5.71
N PRO A 253 -1.44 -6.33 5.22
CA PRO A 253 -2.31 -7.46 5.50
C PRO A 253 -1.66 -8.76 5.04
N PRO A 254 -1.91 -9.89 5.71
CA PRO A 254 -1.28 -11.15 5.38
C PRO A 254 -1.59 -11.59 3.95
N ASP A 255 -0.58 -12.15 3.27
CA ASP A 255 -0.64 -12.75 1.93
C ASP A 255 -1.09 -11.83 0.78
N MET A 256 -0.93 -10.50 0.94
CA MET A 256 -1.39 -9.53 -0.07
C MET A 256 -0.72 -9.68 -1.42
N GLU A 257 0.61 -9.89 -1.44
CA GLU A 257 1.36 -10.03 -2.70
C GLU A 257 0.93 -11.29 -3.48
N GLY A 258 0.71 -12.40 -2.77
CA GLY A 258 0.18 -13.63 -3.35
C GLY A 258 -1.24 -13.44 -3.90
N LEU A 259 -2.09 -12.73 -3.18
CA LEU A 259 -3.47 -12.46 -3.60
C LEU A 259 -3.53 -11.56 -4.85
N ILE A 260 -2.73 -10.48 -4.88
CA ILE A 260 -2.64 -9.59 -6.05
C ILE A 260 -2.10 -10.36 -7.27
N SER A 261 -1.06 -11.16 -7.08
CA SER A 261 -0.48 -11.98 -8.14
C SER A 261 -1.48 -12.99 -8.72
N SER A 262 -2.22 -13.70 -7.86
CA SER A 262 -3.24 -14.69 -8.28
C SER A 262 -4.40 -14.03 -9.01
N ASN A 263 -4.93 -12.92 -8.47
CA ASN A 263 -6.00 -12.17 -9.11
C ASN A 263 -5.56 -11.62 -10.48
N ARG A 264 -4.33 -11.10 -10.57
CA ARG A 264 -3.76 -10.63 -11.84
C ARG A 264 -3.70 -11.77 -12.86
N LYS A 265 -3.18 -12.95 -12.48
CA LYS A 265 -3.14 -14.11 -13.39
C LYS A 265 -4.53 -14.49 -13.89
N ARG A 266 -5.51 -14.52 -13.00
CA ARG A 266 -6.91 -14.83 -13.35
C ARG A 266 -7.47 -13.80 -14.34
N LEU A 267 -7.21 -12.51 -14.16
CA LEU A 267 -7.64 -11.47 -15.09
C LEU A 267 -6.93 -11.59 -16.44
N VAL A 268 -5.61 -11.80 -16.46
CA VAL A 268 -4.86 -12.03 -17.70
C VAL A 268 -5.41 -13.23 -18.46
N ALA A 269 -5.73 -14.34 -17.78
CA ALA A 269 -6.33 -15.51 -18.39
C ALA A 269 -7.69 -15.18 -19.02
N ALA A 270 -8.56 -14.49 -18.29
CA ALA A 270 -9.89 -14.11 -18.78
C ALA A 270 -9.82 -13.17 -19.98
N GLU A 271 -8.92 -12.19 -19.99
CA GLU A 271 -8.73 -11.27 -21.14
C GLU A 271 -8.17 -11.99 -22.37
N LEU A 272 -7.29 -12.98 -22.20
CA LEU A 272 -6.69 -13.71 -23.30
C LEU A 272 -7.55 -14.87 -23.81
N GLU A 273 -8.50 -15.38 -23.05
CA GLU A 273 -9.30 -16.56 -23.38
C GLU A 273 -9.96 -16.47 -24.78
N PRO A 274 -10.65 -15.37 -25.17
CA PRO A 274 -11.28 -15.29 -26.49
C PRO A 274 -10.24 -15.38 -27.61
N TYR A 275 -9.06 -14.75 -27.44
CA TYR A 275 -7.99 -14.74 -28.43
C TYR A 275 -7.28 -16.09 -28.55
N VAL A 276 -7.07 -16.79 -27.42
CA VAL A 276 -6.53 -18.15 -27.41
C VAL A 276 -7.47 -19.11 -28.10
N ASN A 277 -8.78 -18.98 -27.86
CA ASN A 277 -9.81 -19.79 -28.51
C ASN A 277 -9.86 -19.51 -30.03
N LEU A 278 -9.76 -18.23 -30.41
CA LEU A 278 -9.70 -17.85 -31.83
C LEU A 278 -8.43 -18.40 -32.51
N TYR A 279 -7.27 -18.33 -31.84
CA TYR A 279 -6.01 -18.89 -32.34
C TYR A 279 -6.14 -20.42 -32.54
N ALA A 280 -6.65 -21.14 -31.54
CA ALA A 280 -6.84 -22.59 -31.63
C ALA A 280 -7.80 -22.97 -32.78
N ALA A 281 -8.91 -22.26 -32.91
CA ALA A 281 -9.88 -22.47 -33.99
C ALA A 281 -9.30 -22.17 -35.39
N SER A 282 -8.45 -21.15 -35.50
CA SER A 282 -7.86 -20.77 -36.79
C SER A 282 -6.73 -21.72 -37.29
N ARG A 283 -6.24 -22.61 -36.40
CA ARG A 283 -5.31 -23.68 -36.76
C ARG A 283 -5.98 -24.88 -37.44
N SER A 284 -7.25 -25.03 -37.26
CA SER A 284 -8.09 -26.02 -37.98
C SER A 284 -9.02 -25.26 -38.92
N THR A 285 -9.58 -25.96 -39.92
CA THR A 285 -10.49 -25.36 -40.89
C THR A 285 -11.74 -24.81 -40.21
N ARG A 286 -11.80 -23.47 -40.03
CA ARG A 286 -12.87 -22.75 -39.37
C ARG A 286 -13.84 -22.10 -40.32
N CYS A 287 -13.35 -21.66 -41.47
CA CYS A 287 -14.14 -20.94 -42.44
C CYS A 287 -15.23 -21.86 -43.04
N LYS A 288 -16.53 -21.46 -42.89
CA LYS A 288 -17.68 -22.21 -43.39
C LYS A 288 -17.67 -22.39 -44.91
N ARG A 289 -16.82 -21.69 -45.65
CA ARG A 289 -16.60 -21.86 -47.08
C ARG A 289 -15.59 -22.97 -47.38
N VAL A 290 -15.59 -24.06 -46.60
CA VAL A 290 -14.65 -25.19 -46.69
C VAL A 290 -14.55 -25.80 -48.06
N TYR A 291 -15.62 -25.73 -48.90
CA TYR A 291 -15.67 -26.25 -50.24
C TYR A 291 -15.19 -25.24 -51.32
N SER A 292 -14.83 -23.99 -50.91
CA SER A 292 -14.24 -23.06 -51.84
C SER A 292 -12.71 -23.07 -51.71
N ARG A 293 -11.96 -22.89 -52.83
CA ARG A 293 -10.49 -22.76 -52.86
C ARG A 293 -9.96 -21.68 -51.93
N ASP A 294 -10.83 -20.87 -51.33
CA ASP A 294 -10.47 -19.67 -50.58
C ASP A 294 -10.67 -19.83 -49.05
N GLY A 295 -11.23 -20.97 -48.57
CA GLY A 295 -11.44 -21.19 -47.14
C GLY A 295 -10.14 -21.13 -46.31
N TRP A 296 -9.08 -21.78 -46.82
CA TRP A 296 -7.76 -21.76 -46.18
C TRP A 296 -7.11 -20.36 -46.16
N LYS A 297 -7.39 -19.50 -47.18
CA LYS A 297 -6.90 -18.14 -47.22
C LYS A 297 -7.48 -17.31 -46.10
N CYS A 298 -8.78 -17.48 -45.80
CA CYS A 298 -9.46 -16.81 -44.70
C CYS A 298 -8.84 -17.17 -43.36
N ASP A 299 -8.66 -18.47 -43.10
CA ASP A 299 -8.07 -18.95 -41.85
C ASP A 299 -6.61 -18.50 -41.69
N SER A 300 -5.83 -18.52 -42.78
CA SER A 300 -4.45 -18.04 -42.77
C SER A 300 -4.35 -16.54 -42.52
N GLN A 301 -5.28 -15.75 -43.07
CA GLN A 301 -5.31 -14.30 -42.86
C GLN A 301 -5.68 -13.94 -41.44
N VAL A 302 -6.71 -14.60 -40.87
CA VAL A 302 -7.09 -14.46 -39.45
C VAL A 302 -5.91 -14.82 -38.54
N LEU A 303 -5.31 -15.99 -38.75
CA LEU A 303 -4.17 -16.46 -37.99
C LEU A 303 -2.98 -15.51 -38.04
N GLY A 304 -2.61 -15.09 -39.26
CA GLY A 304 -1.46 -14.20 -39.49
C GLY A 304 -1.66 -12.82 -38.91
N SER A 305 -2.85 -12.22 -39.07
CA SER A 305 -3.16 -10.89 -38.52
C SER A 305 -3.27 -10.92 -37.00
N LEU A 306 -3.86 -11.97 -36.43
CA LEU A 306 -3.94 -12.18 -34.97
C LEU A 306 -2.55 -12.27 -34.35
N ILE A 307 -1.68 -13.14 -34.85
CA ILE A 307 -0.32 -13.31 -34.34
C ILE A 307 0.46 -12.01 -34.46
N LYS A 308 0.42 -11.36 -35.62
CA LYS A 308 1.15 -10.12 -35.89
C LYS A 308 0.69 -8.98 -34.99
N SER A 309 -0.61 -8.83 -34.81
CA SER A 309 -1.20 -7.76 -33.99
C SER A 309 -0.84 -7.94 -32.53
N LEU A 310 -0.99 -9.14 -31.96
CA LEU A 310 -0.69 -9.43 -30.56
C LEU A 310 0.82 -9.43 -30.28
N SER A 311 1.66 -9.92 -31.21
CA SER A 311 3.13 -9.87 -31.08
C SER A 311 3.64 -8.42 -31.05
N GLY A 312 3.04 -7.52 -31.84
CA GLY A 312 3.33 -6.09 -31.77
C GLY A 312 3.01 -5.44 -30.42
N ALA A 313 2.07 -6.02 -29.69
CA ALA A 313 1.70 -5.63 -28.32
C ALA A 313 2.50 -6.37 -27.23
N GLY A 314 3.47 -7.20 -27.60
CA GLY A 314 4.27 -8.00 -26.66
C GLY A 314 3.56 -9.23 -26.11
N VAL A 315 2.50 -9.70 -26.80
CA VAL A 315 1.72 -10.89 -26.41
C VAL A 315 2.01 -12.00 -27.43
N ASP A 316 2.73 -13.03 -27.00
CA ASP A 316 2.99 -14.22 -27.85
C ASP A 316 1.86 -15.25 -27.66
N ILE A 317 0.80 -15.12 -28.47
CA ILE A 317 -0.37 -16.01 -28.43
C ILE A 317 -0.03 -17.46 -28.84
N THR A 318 1.14 -17.70 -29.45
CA THR A 318 1.57 -19.05 -29.82
C THR A 318 2.14 -19.84 -28.64
N ASN A 319 2.47 -19.15 -27.55
CA ASN A 319 2.99 -19.76 -26.33
C ASN A 319 1.83 -20.35 -25.50
N PRO A 320 1.79 -21.67 -25.27
CA PRO A 320 0.73 -22.29 -24.47
C PRO A 320 0.69 -21.82 -23.03
N ASN A 321 1.79 -21.29 -22.52
CA ASN A 321 1.92 -20.76 -21.15
C ASN A 321 1.82 -19.23 -21.12
N ILE A 322 1.15 -18.60 -22.08
CA ILE A 322 1.13 -17.14 -22.21
C ILE A 322 0.68 -16.42 -20.93
N VAL A 323 -0.27 -16.97 -20.19
CA VAL A 323 -0.75 -16.42 -18.92
C VAL A 323 0.36 -16.37 -17.86
N GLU A 324 1.22 -17.39 -17.82
CA GLU A 324 2.33 -17.49 -16.85
C GLU A 324 3.52 -16.59 -17.24
N VAL A 325 3.74 -16.41 -18.53
CA VAL A 325 4.90 -15.63 -19.01
C VAL A 325 4.58 -14.14 -19.24
N TYR A 326 3.29 -13.78 -19.31
CA TYR A 326 2.89 -12.38 -19.51
C TYR A 326 3.27 -11.53 -18.30
N ARG A 327 4.09 -10.51 -18.50
CA ARG A 327 4.66 -9.68 -17.42
C ARG A 327 4.07 -8.27 -17.35
N GLY A 328 3.36 -7.82 -18.36
CA GLY A 328 2.71 -6.50 -18.42
C GLY A 328 1.57 -6.37 -17.40
N SER A 329 1.06 -5.17 -17.18
CA SER A 329 -0.16 -4.97 -16.39
C SER A 329 -1.41 -5.42 -17.16
N VAL A 330 -2.48 -5.76 -16.43
CA VAL A 330 -3.78 -6.09 -17.04
C VAL A 330 -4.31 -4.91 -17.85
N ALA A 331 -4.14 -3.68 -17.35
CA ALA A 331 -4.53 -2.46 -18.04
C ALA A 331 -3.79 -2.27 -19.38
N ASN A 332 -2.50 -2.64 -19.43
CA ASN A 332 -1.75 -2.60 -20.69
C ASN A 332 -2.21 -3.71 -21.66
N LEU A 333 -2.51 -4.90 -21.13
CA LEU A 333 -3.06 -6.00 -21.92
C LEU A 333 -4.37 -5.58 -22.58
N ARG A 334 -5.34 -5.08 -21.82
CA ARG A 334 -6.63 -4.61 -22.35
C ARG A 334 -6.43 -3.60 -23.48
N ARG A 335 -5.61 -2.58 -23.23
CA ARG A 335 -5.30 -1.56 -24.27
C ARG A 335 -4.67 -2.18 -25.52
N ALA A 336 -3.84 -3.20 -25.38
CA ALA A 336 -3.26 -3.92 -26.51
C ALA A 336 -4.31 -4.72 -27.26
N LEU A 337 -5.22 -5.39 -26.53
CA LEU A 337 -6.32 -6.16 -27.10
C LEU A 337 -7.34 -5.27 -27.81
N ASP A 338 -7.69 -4.10 -27.25
CA ASP A 338 -8.57 -3.09 -27.86
C ASP A 338 -8.03 -2.57 -29.20
N ASN A 339 -6.70 -2.55 -29.37
CA ASN A 339 -6.04 -2.13 -30.61
C ASN A 339 -5.70 -3.32 -31.54
N THR A 340 -6.17 -4.52 -31.22
CA THR A 340 -5.91 -5.70 -32.06
C THR A 340 -6.75 -5.65 -33.33
N HIS A 341 -6.08 -5.69 -34.48
CA HIS A 341 -6.72 -5.71 -35.78
C HIS A 341 -6.62 -7.11 -36.40
N ILE A 342 -7.78 -7.73 -36.64
CA ILE A 342 -7.91 -9.06 -37.21
C ILE A 342 -8.52 -8.95 -38.60
N GLU A 343 -7.75 -9.36 -39.60
CA GLU A 343 -8.18 -9.35 -40.98
C GLU A 343 -8.90 -10.66 -41.34
N THR A 344 -9.93 -10.54 -42.16
CA THR A 344 -10.70 -11.69 -42.67
C THR A 344 -10.90 -11.57 -44.15
N PHE A 345 -10.95 -12.71 -44.86
CA PHE A 345 -11.21 -12.75 -46.29
C PHE A 345 -12.72 -12.76 -46.61
N CYS A 346 -13.58 -13.17 -45.68
CA CYS A 346 -15.03 -13.25 -45.90
C CYS A 346 -15.82 -12.54 -44.80
N SER A 347 -16.99 -12.01 -45.17
CA SER A 347 -17.92 -11.31 -44.26
C SER A 347 -18.43 -12.18 -43.12
N ASP A 348 -18.69 -13.47 -43.37
CA ASP A 348 -19.24 -14.38 -42.37
C ASP A 348 -18.22 -14.63 -41.24
N CYS A 349 -16.91 -14.74 -41.61
CA CYS A 349 -15.85 -14.84 -40.62
C CYS A 349 -15.67 -13.52 -39.84
N ALA A 350 -15.79 -12.37 -40.50
CA ALA A 350 -15.73 -11.07 -39.88
C ALA A 350 -16.80 -10.92 -38.76
N GLN A 351 -18.06 -11.22 -39.10
CA GLN A 351 -19.17 -11.20 -38.13
C GLN A 351 -18.94 -12.18 -36.99
N SER A 352 -18.50 -13.41 -37.28
CA SER A 352 -18.25 -14.43 -36.25
C SER A 352 -17.13 -14.04 -35.29
N ILE A 353 -16.11 -13.33 -35.75
CA ILE A 353 -15.00 -12.84 -34.91
C ILE A 353 -15.45 -11.69 -34.05
N THR A 354 -16.17 -10.71 -34.60
CA THR A 354 -16.71 -9.57 -33.86
C THR A 354 -17.66 -10.01 -32.74
N LEU A 355 -18.37 -11.12 -32.91
CA LEU A 355 -19.24 -11.67 -31.86
C LEU A 355 -18.49 -12.51 -30.82
N ALA A 356 -17.27 -12.93 -31.08
CA ALA A 356 -16.47 -13.80 -30.22
C ALA A 356 -15.47 -13.01 -29.35
N LEU A 357 -15.09 -11.81 -29.75
CA LEU A 357 -14.20 -10.86 -29.06
C LEU A 357 -15.00 -9.72 -28.42
#